data_b2e68976591b0187c87b84a75d863d29
#
_entry.id   b2e68976591b0187c87b84a75d863d29
#
_cell.length_a   1.000
_cell.length_b   1.000
_cell.length_c   1.000
_cell.angle_alpha   90.00
_cell.angle_beta   90.00
_cell.angle_gamma   90.00
#
_symmetry.space_group_name_H-M   'P 1'
#
loop_
_entity.id
_entity.type
_entity.pdbx_description
1 polymer ?
#
loop_
_entity_poly.entity_id
_entity_poly.type
_entity_poly.pdbx_seq_one_letter_code
_entity_poly.pdbx_strand_id
1 'polypeptide(L)'
;HSHHEHRGLEEVIEIINNTDITKNAKEIAIKIFKILGKAEAKAHGVEISKVHFHEVGAIDSIVDIIAAAVCLDNLNISEVIVPVLYEGRGFIRCQHGVIPVPVPAVVNIVSECKLNISITNTEGELITPTGAAIVAAISTSNKLPEKFSISKIGIGAGKRNYEKPSILRSMIIDDISNEYEECNIEKDDYIYKL
;
A
#
# COMPACT_ATOMS: atom_id res chain seq x y z
N HIS A 1 10.13 -21.33 23.10
CA HIS A 1 10.99 -20.31 22.50
C HIS A 1 10.91 -20.49 20.98
N SER A 2 10.06 -19.70 20.31
CA SER A 2 10.11 -19.56 18.87
C SER A 2 11.35 -18.74 18.53
N HIS A 3 12.34 -19.36 17.90
CA HIS A 3 13.42 -18.62 17.24
C HIS A 3 12.80 -17.81 16.12
N HIS A 4 12.61 -16.51 16.32
CA HIS A 4 12.35 -15.58 15.23
C HIS A 4 13.67 -15.48 14.44
N GLU A 5 13.74 -16.20 13.32
CA GLU A 5 14.84 -16.05 12.37
C GLU A 5 14.75 -14.64 11.77
N HIS A 6 15.72 -13.82 12.08
CA HIS A 6 15.86 -12.47 11.53
C HIS A 6 16.50 -12.59 10.14
N ARG A 7 15.69 -12.46 9.09
CA ARG A 7 16.17 -12.56 7.70
C ARG A 7 16.61 -11.21 7.18
N GLY A 8 17.71 -11.22 6.43
CA GLY A 8 18.16 -10.05 5.67
C GLY A 8 17.41 -9.89 4.35
N LEU A 9 17.57 -8.73 3.71
CA LEU A 9 16.92 -8.43 2.43
C LEU A 9 17.30 -9.44 1.33
N GLU A 10 18.55 -9.85 1.25
CA GLU A 10 19.03 -10.79 0.23
C GLU A 10 18.37 -12.16 0.37
N GLU A 11 18.27 -12.67 1.59
CA GLU A 11 17.60 -13.94 1.88
C GLU A 11 16.12 -13.91 1.49
N VAL A 12 15.42 -12.80 1.80
CA VAL A 12 14.02 -12.63 1.39
C VAL A 12 13.88 -12.60 -0.13
N ILE A 13 14.77 -11.91 -0.83
CA ILE A 13 14.77 -11.87 -2.31
C ILE A 13 15.02 -13.28 -2.89
N GLU A 14 15.90 -14.07 -2.30
CA GLU A 14 16.13 -15.47 -2.70
C GLU A 14 14.87 -16.33 -2.53
N ILE A 15 14.17 -16.20 -1.40
CA ILE A 15 12.88 -16.87 -1.15
C ILE A 15 11.87 -16.50 -2.25
N ILE A 16 11.71 -15.21 -2.55
CA ILE A 16 10.78 -14.75 -3.58
C ILE A 16 11.14 -15.32 -4.96
N ASN A 17 12.43 -15.33 -5.31
CA ASN A 17 12.90 -15.86 -6.60
C ASN A 17 12.62 -17.36 -6.75
N ASN A 18 12.65 -18.11 -5.65
CA ASN A 18 12.38 -19.55 -5.63
C ASN A 18 10.89 -19.91 -5.51
N THR A 19 10.00 -18.90 -5.32
CA THR A 19 8.54 -19.14 -5.25
C THR A 19 7.96 -19.36 -6.65
N ASP A 20 7.00 -20.27 -6.78
CA ASP A 20 6.30 -20.55 -8.04
C ASP A 20 5.17 -19.54 -8.29
N ILE A 21 5.55 -18.34 -8.72
CA ILE A 21 4.65 -17.22 -9.08
C ILE A 21 5.15 -16.57 -10.38
N THR A 22 4.33 -15.75 -11.00
CA THR A 22 4.69 -15.04 -12.22
C THR A 22 5.91 -14.13 -12.02
N LYS A 23 6.60 -13.83 -13.11
CA LYS A 23 7.74 -12.90 -13.10
C LYS A 23 7.30 -11.51 -12.60
N ASN A 24 6.14 -11.01 -13.03
CA ASN A 24 5.64 -9.71 -12.64
C ASN A 24 5.32 -9.65 -11.14
N ALA A 25 4.69 -10.69 -10.57
CA ALA A 25 4.45 -10.77 -9.14
C ALA A 25 5.77 -10.79 -8.34
N LYS A 26 6.82 -11.50 -8.81
CA LYS A 26 8.15 -11.46 -8.19
C LYS A 26 8.74 -10.05 -8.20
N GLU A 27 8.68 -9.35 -9.33
CA GLU A 27 9.20 -7.99 -9.47
C GLU A 27 8.48 -7.01 -8.52
N ILE A 28 7.15 -7.12 -8.40
CA ILE A 28 6.35 -6.32 -7.45
C ILE A 28 6.80 -6.62 -6.01
N ALA A 29 6.86 -7.88 -5.61
CA ALA A 29 7.23 -8.27 -4.25
C ALA A 29 8.65 -7.81 -3.89
N ILE A 30 9.62 -8.00 -4.79
CA ILE A 30 11.00 -7.55 -4.60
C ILE A 30 11.08 -6.01 -4.47
N LYS A 31 10.30 -5.28 -5.29
CA LYS A 31 10.22 -3.81 -5.20
C LYS A 31 9.72 -3.36 -3.83
N ILE A 32 8.65 -4.01 -3.30
CA ILE A 32 8.11 -3.72 -1.97
C ILE A 32 9.18 -3.93 -0.89
N PHE A 33 9.88 -5.08 -0.90
CA PHE A 33 10.92 -5.37 0.09
C PHE A 33 12.12 -4.43 -0.01
N LYS A 34 12.51 -4.00 -1.21
CA LYS A 34 13.58 -3.02 -1.38
C LYS A 34 13.22 -1.64 -0.80
N ILE A 35 11.97 -1.19 -0.97
CA ILE A 35 11.48 0.05 -0.37
C ILE A 35 11.49 -0.07 1.15
N LEU A 36 10.95 -1.16 1.66
CA LEU A 36 10.88 -1.44 3.08
C LEU A 36 12.28 -1.53 3.73
N GLY A 37 13.19 -2.29 3.10
CA GLY A 37 14.57 -2.43 3.58
C GLY A 37 15.33 -1.10 3.63
N LYS A 38 15.15 -0.22 2.64
CA LYS A 38 15.72 1.14 2.67
C LYS A 38 15.16 1.97 3.81
N ALA A 39 13.84 1.91 4.03
CA ALA A 39 13.18 2.69 5.08
C ALA A 39 13.61 2.24 6.48
N GLU A 40 13.72 0.93 6.70
CA GLU A 40 14.21 0.34 7.96
C GLU A 40 15.69 0.65 8.17
N ALA A 41 16.54 0.51 7.14
CA ALA A 41 17.96 0.88 7.21
C ALA A 41 18.13 2.33 7.71
N LYS A 42 17.34 3.23 7.14
CA LYS A 42 17.38 4.65 7.51
C LYS A 42 16.82 4.89 8.90
N ALA A 43 15.76 4.20 9.30
CA ALA A 43 15.19 4.30 10.66
C ALA A 43 16.18 3.82 11.73
N HIS A 44 16.96 2.80 11.45
CA HIS A 44 17.98 2.24 12.34
C HIS A 44 19.36 2.87 12.20
N GLY A 45 19.59 3.72 11.21
CA GLY A 45 20.90 4.32 10.96
C GLY A 45 21.98 3.31 10.55
N VAL A 46 21.59 2.24 9.84
CA VAL A 46 22.50 1.18 9.37
C VAL A 46 22.51 1.09 7.85
N GLU A 47 23.51 0.41 7.29
CA GLU A 47 23.52 0.06 5.86
C GLU A 47 22.43 -0.97 5.54
N ILE A 48 21.87 -0.91 4.34
CA ILE A 48 20.78 -1.81 3.91
C ILE A 48 21.18 -3.29 3.97
N SER A 49 22.43 -3.61 3.74
CA SER A 49 23.00 -4.96 3.87
C SER A 49 23.02 -5.51 5.30
N LYS A 50 22.92 -4.60 6.29
CA LYS A 50 22.90 -4.94 7.72
C LYS A 50 21.49 -4.89 8.32
N VAL A 51 20.47 -4.63 7.50
CA VAL A 51 19.08 -4.65 7.97
C VAL A 51 18.66 -6.08 8.25
N HIS A 52 18.29 -6.32 9.48
CA HIS A 52 17.55 -7.51 9.86
C HIS A 52 16.10 -7.11 10.09
N PHE A 53 15.20 -7.70 9.34
CA PHE A 53 13.78 -7.45 9.50
C PHE A 53 13.30 -8.10 10.80
N HIS A 54 13.13 -7.32 11.86
CA HIS A 54 12.68 -7.81 13.16
C HIS A 54 11.19 -8.18 13.18
N GLU A 55 10.38 -7.39 12.48
CA GLU A 55 8.92 -7.60 12.39
C GLU A 55 8.48 -8.04 10.99
N VAL A 56 9.19 -7.60 9.95
CA VAL A 56 8.79 -7.79 8.54
C VAL A 56 9.51 -8.98 7.87
N GLY A 57 10.57 -9.51 8.46
CA GLY A 57 11.27 -10.73 8.01
C GLY A 57 10.62 -12.03 8.48
N ALA A 58 9.57 -11.94 9.28
CA ALA A 58 8.77 -13.10 9.67
C ALA A 58 8.04 -13.68 8.45
N ILE A 59 7.81 -14.99 8.47
CA ILE A 59 7.21 -15.73 7.34
C ILE A 59 5.84 -15.14 6.96
N ASP A 60 5.04 -14.72 7.92
CA ASP A 60 3.74 -14.12 7.72
C ASP A 60 3.81 -12.82 6.89
N SER A 61 4.77 -11.92 7.18
CA SER A 61 4.95 -10.70 6.40
C SER A 61 5.43 -10.98 4.98
N ILE A 62 6.29 -12.00 4.79
CA ILE A 62 6.73 -12.42 3.45
C ILE A 62 5.54 -12.94 2.66
N VAL A 63 4.70 -13.77 3.28
CA VAL A 63 3.48 -14.31 2.65
C VAL A 63 2.50 -13.19 2.30
N ASP A 64 2.28 -12.21 3.20
CA ASP A 64 1.38 -11.09 2.97
C ASP A 64 1.82 -10.25 1.76
N ILE A 65 3.11 -9.96 1.64
CA ILE A 65 3.65 -9.19 0.52
C ILE A 65 3.58 -9.97 -0.80
N ILE A 66 3.93 -11.26 -0.77
CA ILE A 66 3.82 -12.11 -1.96
C ILE A 66 2.34 -12.25 -2.38
N ALA A 67 1.43 -12.46 -1.44
CA ALA A 67 0.01 -12.55 -1.72
C ALA A 67 -0.54 -11.25 -2.33
N ALA A 68 -0.16 -10.08 -1.78
CA ALA A 68 -0.52 -8.80 -2.35
C ALA A 68 0.01 -8.65 -3.79
N ALA A 69 1.27 -9.02 -4.04
CA ALA A 69 1.87 -8.96 -5.37
C ALA A 69 1.15 -9.87 -6.38
N VAL A 70 0.81 -11.11 -5.98
CA VAL A 70 0.06 -12.05 -6.82
C VAL A 70 -1.35 -11.54 -7.11
N CYS A 71 -2.04 -11.00 -6.11
CA CYS A 71 -3.38 -10.42 -6.30
C CYS A 71 -3.35 -9.24 -7.28
N LEU A 72 -2.37 -8.34 -7.14
CA LEU A 72 -2.21 -7.18 -8.01
C LEU A 72 -1.89 -7.59 -9.46
N ASP A 73 -1.01 -8.58 -9.62
CA ASP A 73 -0.68 -9.15 -10.94
C ASP A 73 -1.91 -9.77 -11.60
N ASN A 74 -2.67 -10.57 -10.87
CA ASN A 74 -3.90 -11.21 -11.38
C ASN A 74 -5.02 -10.23 -11.73
N LEU A 75 -5.06 -9.05 -11.10
CA LEU A 75 -6.04 -8.02 -11.44
C LEU A 75 -5.76 -7.34 -12.79
N ASN A 76 -4.53 -7.48 -13.32
CA ASN A 76 -4.10 -6.89 -14.58
C ASN A 76 -4.41 -5.39 -14.68
N ILE A 77 -4.15 -4.66 -13.60
CA ILE A 77 -4.40 -3.22 -13.46
C ILE A 77 -3.26 -2.44 -14.11
N SER A 78 -3.61 -1.49 -14.96
CA SER A 78 -2.63 -0.62 -15.64
C SER A 78 -2.21 0.58 -14.80
N GLU A 79 -3.11 1.08 -13.96
CA GLU A 79 -2.88 2.26 -13.13
C GLU A 79 -3.40 2.04 -11.71
N VAL A 80 -2.63 2.51 -10.72
CA VAL A 80 -3.03 2.48 -9.31
C VAL A 80 -3.02 3.89 -8.76
N ILE A 81 -4.18 4.38 -8.37
CA ILE A 81 -4.37 5.74 -7.88
C ILE A 81 -4.52 5.71 -6.36
N VAL A 82 -3.62 6.42 -5.67
CA VAL A 82 -3.67 6.59 -4.21
C VAL A 82 -3.59 8.08 -3.88
N PRO A 83 -4.73 8.77 -3.73
CA PRO A 83 -4.74 10.21 -3.51
C PRO A 83 -4.06 10.64 -2.22
N VAL A 84 -4.35 9.93 -1.13
CA VAL A 84 -3.85 10.22 0.21
C VAL A 84 -3.91 8.98 1.09
N LEU A 85 -2.91 8.83 1.95
CA LEU A 85 -2.88 7.85 3.03
C LEU A 85 -3.35 8.51 4.33
N TYR A 86 -4.28 7.87 5.04
CA TYR A 86 -4.77 8.37 6.33
C TYR A 86 -4.06 7.65 7.46
N GLU A 87 -3.34 8.41 8.30
CA GLU A 87 -2.57 7.89 9.42
C GLU A 87 -3.17 8.36 10.74
N GLY A 88 -2.94 7.59 11.80
CA GLY A 88 -3.28 7.98 13.16
C GLY A 88 -2.26 8.91 13.80
N ARG A 89 -2.33 9.03 15.12
CA ARG A 89 -1.44 9.87 15.92
C ARG A 89 -1.11 9.21 17.26
N GLY A 90 -0.26 9.88 18.05
CA GLY A 90 0.11 9.42 19.38
C GLY A 90 1.30 8.49 19.35
N PHE A 91 1.23 7.38 20.09
CA PHE A 91 2.35 6.47 20.28
C PHE A 91 1.87 5.01 20.20
N ILE A 92 2.75 4.13 19.73
CA ILE A 92 2.55 2.68 19.79
C ILE A 92 3.69 2.02 20.55
N ARG A 93 3.42 0.84 21.11
CA ARG A 93 4.42 -0.04 21.69
C ARG A 93 4.73 -1.17 20.72
N CYS A 94 6.01 -1.31 20.37
CA CYS A 94 6.54 -2.37 19.53
C CYS A 94 7.81 -2.97 20.15
N GLN A 95 8.53 -3.82 19.42
CA GLN A 95 9.80 -4.40 19.91
C GLN A 95 10.86 -3.34 20.24
N HIS A 96 10.81 -2.17 19.60
CA HIS A 96 11.72 -1.05 19.82
C HIS A 96 11.30 -0.14 21.00
N GLY A 97 10.28 -0.54 21.76
CA GLY A 97 9.72 0.24 22.86
C GLY A 97 8.51 1.09 22.42
N VAL A 98 8.40 2.28 22.99
CA VAL A 98 7.31 3.22 22.66
C VAL A 98 7.82 4.22 21.62
N ILE A 99 7.18 4.22 20.45
CA ILE A 99 7.56 5.09 19.33
C ILE A 99 6.39 5.94 18.86
N PRO A 100 6.64 7.13 18.29
CA PRO A 100 5.57 8.00 17.78
C PRO A 100 4.94 7.46 16.51
N VAL A 101 3.71 7.86 16.25
CA VAL A 101 2.95 7.63 15.00
C VAL A 101 2.87 8.96 14.24
N PRO A 102 3.20 8.96 12.93
CA PRO A 102 3.68 7.85 12.08
C PRO A 102 5.02 7.27 12.53
N VAL A 103 5.17 5.95 12.41
CA VAL A 103 6.42 5.29 12.78
C VAL A 103 7.56 5.69 11.83
N PRO A 104 8.85 5.67 12.28
CA PRO A 104 9.98 6.17 11.49
C PRO A 104 10.09 5.58 10.08
N ALA A 105 9.87 4.28 9.91
CA ALA A 105 9.91 3.63 8.60
C ALA A 105 8.81 4.16 7.67
N VAL A 106 7.59 4.39 8.16
CA VAL A 106 6.49 4.99 7.38
C VAL A 106 6.86 6.41 6.95
N VAL A 107 7.39 7.22 7.85
CA VAL A 107 7.85 8.59 7.53
C VAL A 107 8.91 8.57 6.42
N ASN A 108 9.86 7.65 6.49
CA ASN A 108 10.90 7.50 5.48
C ASN A 108 10.31 7.11 4.11
N ILE A 109 9.38 6.13 4.06
CA ILE A 109 8.72 5.71 2.81
C ILE A 109 7.92 6.86 2.20
N VAL A 110 7.07 7.51 3.00
CA VAL A 110 6.22 8.62 2.55
C VAL A 110 7.06 9.76 1.97
N SER A 111 8.15 10.13 2.66
CA SER A 111 9.06 11.19 2.23
C SER A 111 9.79 10.83 0.93
N GLU A 112 10.39 9.65 0.85
CA GLU A 112 11.21 9.25 -0.30
C GLU A 112 10.37 8.95 -1.54
N CYS A 113 9.20 8.35 -1.36
CA CYS A 113 8.29 8.00 -2.45
C CYS A 113 7.27 9.11 -2.77
N LYS A 114 7.34 10.26 -2.08
CA LYS A 114 6.47 11.43 -2.27
C LYS A 114 4.98 11.09 -2.20
N LEU A 115 4.61 10.24 -1.27
CA LEU A 115 3.22 9.89 -1.01
C LEU A 115 2.55 11.02 -0.21
N ASN A 116 1.27 11.25 -0.48
CA ASN A 116 0.47 12.16 0.33
C ASN A 116 -0.01 11.44 1.59
N ILE A 117 0.10 12.12 2.75
CA ILE A 117 -0.37 11.60 4.03
C ILE A 117 -1.24 12.65 4.73
N SER A 118 -2.27 12.20 5.41
CA SER A 118 -3.14 13.02 6.26
C SER A 118 -3.23 12.41 7.64
N ILE A 119 -2.92 13.19 8.67
CA ILE A 119 -3.00 12.75 10.07
C ILE A 119 -4.42 12.91 10.56
N THR A 120 -4.99 11.83 11.08
CA THR A 120 -6.35 11.80 11.65
C THR A 120 -6.31 12.00 13.16
N ASN A 121 -7.50 12.05 13.78
CA ASN A 121 -7.64 12.08 15.23
C ASN A 121 -7.66 10.68 15.88
N THR A 122 -7.43 9.62 15.11
CA THR A 122 -7.41 8.25 15.63
C THR A 122 -6.10 7.99 16.37
N GLU A 123 -6.19 7.55 17.62
CA GLU A 123 -5.00 7.14 18.38
C GLU A 123 -4.49 5.78 17.88
N GLY A 124 -3.18 5.72 17.59
CA GLY A 124 -2.49 4.51 17.10
C GLY A 124 -2.16 4.54 15.62
N GLU A 125 -1.50 3.49 15.17
CA GLU A 125 -0.96 3.30 13.82
C GLU A 125 -2.05 2.77 12.88
N LEU A 126 -2.39 3.51 11.84
CA LEU A 126 -3.28 3.07 10.77
C LEU A 126 -2.51 2.57 9.54
N ILE A 127 -1.29 3.08 9.35
CA ILE A 127 -0.42 2.72 8.23
C ILE A 127 0.81 2.01 8.78
N THR A 128 0.93 0.72 8.48
CA THR A 128 2.14 -0.05 8.81
C THR A 128 3.24 0.19 7.78
N PRO A 129 4.54 -0.05 8.13
CA PRO A 129 5.62 0.02 7.15
C PRO A 129 5.37 -0.86 5.92
N THR A 130 4.84 -2.07 6.11
CA THR A 130 4.46 -2.98 5.01
C THR A 130 3.40 -2.36 4.11
N GLY A 131 2.33 -1.81 4.68
CA GLY A 131 1.26 -1.16 3.93
C GLY A 131 1.76 0.05 3.14
N ALA A 132 2.58 0.90 3.76
CA ALA A 132 3.21 2.03 3.07
C ALA A 132 4.11 1.59 1.92
N ALA A 133 4.91 0.53 2.11
CA ALA A 133 5.81 0.00 1.09
C ALA A 133 5.04 -0.62 -0.10
N ILE A 134 3.92 -1.32 0.15
CA ILE A 134 3.03 -1.81 -0.90
C ILE A 134 2.52 -0.64 -1.74
N VAL A 135 1.92 0.37 -1.10
CA VAL A 135 1.42 1.56 -1.81
C VAL A 135 2.52 2.25 -2.59
N ALA A 136 3.69 2.46 -2.00
CA ALA A 136 4.84 3.09 -2.66
C ALA A 136 5.34 2.31 -3.87
N ALA A 137 5.25 0.99 -3.83
CA ALA A 137 5.69 0.14 -4.93
C ALA A 137 4.74 0.18 -6.13
N ILE A 138 3.43 0.31 -5.90
CA ILE A 138 2.42 0.12 -6.94
C ILE A 138 1.75 1.42 -7.40
N SER A 139 1.76 2.47 -6.58
CA SER A 139 1.09 3.74 -6.92
C SER A 139 1.73 4.36 -8.15
N THR A 140 0.90 4.71 -9.14
CA THR A 140 1.28 5.38 -10.39
C THR A 140 0.79 6.81 -10.44
N SER A 141 -0.29 7.13 -9.70
CA SER A 141 -0.92 8.45 -9.67
C SER A 141 -1.50 8.75 -8.29
N ASN A 142 -1.63 10.04 -7.99
CA ASN A 142 -2.36 10.52 -6.82
C ASN A 142 -3.61 11.34 -7.19
N LYS A 143 -3.96 11.37 -8.49
CA LYS A 143 -5.10 12.14 -8.98
C LYS A 143 -6.18 11.19 -9.49
N LEU A 144 -7.37 11.27 -8.89
CA LEU A 144 -8.55 10.60 -9.42
C LEU A 144 -8.99 11.27 -10.73
N PRO A 145 -9.52 10.50 -11.69
CA PRO A 145 -10.18 11.07 -12.85
C PRO A 145 -11.37 11.94 -12.42
N GLU A 146 -11.72 12.91 -13.24
CA GLU A 146 -12.81 13.84 -12.94
C GLU A 146 -14.16 13.14 -12.91
N LYS A 147 -14.33 12.14 -13.80
CA LYS A 147 -15.50 11.27 -13.86
C LYS A 147 -15.05 9.83 -14.00
N PHE A 148 -15.63 8.94 -13.22
CA PHE A 148 -15.36 7.51 -13.30
C PHE A 148 -16.56 6.69 -12.86
N SER A 149 -16.67 5.48 -13.36
CA SER A 149 -17.56 4.45 -12.85
C SER A 149 -16.80 3.47 -11.96
N ILE A 150 -17.51 2.79 -11.06
CA ILE A 150 -16.92 1.76 -10.19
C ILE A 150 -17.43 0.41 -10.66
N SER A 151 -16.51 -0.44 -11.14
CA SER A 151 -16.85 -1.78 -11.63
C SER A 151 -16.72 -2.87 -10.56
N LYS A 152 -15.77 -2.72 -9.62
CA LYS A 152 -15.60 -3.68 -8.51
C LYS A 152 -15.17 -2.98 -7.23
N ILE A 153 -15.53 -3.58 -6.09
CA ILE A 153 -15.13 -3.11 -4.76
C ILE A 153 -14.56 -4.29 -3.97
N GLY A 154 -13.41 -4.08 -3.34
CA GLY A 154 -12.81 -4.99 -2.37
C GLY A 154 -12.66 -4.30 -1.02
N ILE A 155 -12.88 -5.03 0.06
CA ILE A 155 -12.71 -4.53 1.43
C ILE A 155 -11.83 -5.49 2.21
N GLY A 156 -10.79 -4.94 2.83
CA GLY A 156 -9.93 -5.64 3.78
C GLY A 156 -10.01 -4.99 5.15
N ALA A 157 -9.94 -5.78 6.20
CA ALA A 157 -9.95 -5.30 7.58
C ALA A 157 -8.80 -5.93 8.37
N GLY A 158 -8.11 -5.11 9.18
CA GLY A 158 -7.13 -5.58 10.15
C GLY A 158 -7.78 -6.13 11.43
N LYS A 159 -6.94 -6.71 12.29
CA LYS A 159 -7.38 -7.29 13.58
C LYS A 159 -7.47 -6.25 14.70
N ARG A 160 -6.86 -5.06 14.52
CA ARG A 160 -6.87 -4.01 15.55
C ARG A 160 -8.25 -3.34 15.60
N ASN A 161 -8.75 -3.17 16.82
CA ASN A 161 -9.99 -2.46 17.07
C ASN A 161 -9.70 -0.99 17.36
N TYR A 162 -10.30 -0.12 16.58
CA TYR A 162 -10.30 1.32 16.78
C TYR A 162 -11.73 1.82 17.02
N GLU A 163 -11.88 3.02 17.52
CA GLU A 163 -13.21 3.67 17.69
C GLU A 163 -13.95 3.77 16.34
N LYS A 164 -13.20 3.97 15.26
CA LYS A 164 -13.74 3.95 13.89
C LYS A 164 -13.28 2.69 13.15
N PRO A 165 -14.08 2.14 12.23
CA PRO A 165 -13.68 1.00 11.43
C PRO A 165 -12.34 1.26 10.69
N SER A 166 -11.32 0.42 10.96
CA SER A 166 -10.06 0.43 10.22
C SER A 166 -10.15 -0.57 9.08
N ILE A 167 -10.58 -0.08 7.93
CA ILE A 167 -10.73 -0.86 6.71
C ILE A 167 -9.97 -0.25 5.56
N LEU A 168 -9.40 -1.10 4.72
CA LEU A 168 -8.92 -0.73 3.39
C LEU A 168 -10.01 -1.05 2.38
N ARG A 169 -10.43 -0.05 1.61
CA ARG A 169 -11.36 -0.21 0.49
C ARG A 169 -10.63 0.05 -0.82
N SER A 170 -10.58 -0.95 -1.67
CA SER A 170 -10.06 -0.85 -3.02
C SER A 170 -11.20 -0.87 -4.02
N MET A 171 -11.10 -0.11 -5.09
CA MET A 171 -12.10 -0.03 -6.16
C MET A 171 -11.40 -0.19 -7.50
N ILE A 172 -12.00 -0.99 -8.39
CA ILE A 172 -11.65 -0.94 -9.81
C ILE A 172 -12.58 0.09 -10.43
N ILE A 173 -11.98 1.10 -11.04
CA ILE A 173 -12.68 2.21 -11.66
C ILE A 173 -12.37 2.26 -13.16
N ASP A 174 -13.33 2.72 -13.94
CA ASP A 174 -13.19 3.01 -15.37
C ASP A 174 -13.28 4.52 -15.55
N ASP A 175 -12.25 5.13 -16.13
CA ASP A 175 -12.21 6.58 -16.41
C ASP A 175 -13.14 6.89 -17.59
N ILE A 176 -14.20 7.65 -17.33
CA ILE A 176 -15.18 8.10 -18.32
C ILE A 176 -15.07 9.60 -18.60
N SER A 177 -13.98 10.25 -18.21
CA SER A 177 -13.80 11.69 -18.39
C SER A 177 -13.79 12.13 -19.87
N ASN A 178 -13.43 11.22 -20.78
CA ASN A 178 -13.35 11.44 -22.22
C ASN A 178 -14.50 10.79 -23.02
N GLU A 179 -15.43 10.13 -22.35
CA GLU A 179 -16.64 9.65 -23.01
C GLU A 179 -17.54 10.86 -23.30
N TYR A 180 -17.35 11.46 -24.47
CA TYR A 180 -18.40 12.28 -25.07
C TYR A 180 -19.55 11.31 -25.37
N GLU A 181 -20.64 11.43 -24.63
CA GLU A 181 -21.91 10.93 -25.11
C GLU A 181 -22.16 11.60 -26.47
N GLU A 182 -21.88 10.90 -27.58
CA GLU A 182 -22.62 11.12 -28.79
C GLU A 182 -24.06 10.72 -28.48
N CYS A 183 -24.74 11.58 -27.75
CA CYS A 183 -26.17 11.55 -27.64
C CYS A 183 -26.68 11.94 -29.04
N ASN A 184 -26.93 10.93 -29.89
CA ASN A 184 -27.79 11.06 -31.05
C ASN A 184 -29.21 11.39 -30.53
N ILE A 185 -29.37 12.60 -30.02
CA ILE A 185 -30.68 13.20 -29.85
C ILE A 185 -31.04 13.70 -31.24
N GLU A 186 -31.87 12.93 -31.97
CA GLU A 186 -32.70 13.50 -32.99
C GLU A 186 -33.34 14.74 -32.41
N LYS A 187 -33.14 15.88 -33.11
CA LYS A 187 -33.64 17.18 -32.69
C LYS A 187 -35.17 17.12 -32.67
N ASP A 188 -35.74 16.87 -31.50
CA ASP A 188 -37.08 17.28 -31.14
C ASP A 188 -36.99 18.21 -29.94
N ASP A 189 -37.35 19.47 -30.22
CA ASP A 189 -37.31 20.61 -29.30
C ASP A 189 -38.16 20.38 -28.04
N TYR A 190 -37.57 20.06 -26.90
CA TYR A 190 -38.15 20.39 -25.60
C TYR A 190 -37.05 20.64 -24.55
N ILE A 191 -36.84 21.94 -24.31
CA ILE A 191 -36.01 22.40 -23.19
C ILE A 191 -36.83 22.33 -21.92
N TYR A 192 -36.50 21.41 -21.00
CA TYR A 192 -36.93 21.50 -19.59
C TYR A 192 -35.84 22.20 -18.80
N LYS A 193 -36.13 23.42 -18.30
CA LYS A 193 -35.41 24.05 -17.20
C LYS A 193 -35.88 23.41 -15.90
N LEU A 194 -34.95 22.85 -15.12
CA LEU A 194 -35.08 22.64 -13.69
C LEU A 194 -34.48 23.82 -12.95
#